data_3a96012d51a9de0c69565cf6e3e20e5a
#
_entry.id   3a96012d51a9de0c69565cf6e3e20e5a
#
_cell.length_a   1.000
_cell.length_b   1.000
_cell.length_c   1.000
_cell.angle_alpha   90.00
_cell.angle_beta   90.00
_cell.angle_gamma   90.00
#
_symmetry.space_group_name_H-M   'P 1'
#
loop_
_entity.id
_entity.type
_entity.pdbx_description
1 polymer ?
#
loop_
_entity_poly.entity_id
_entity_poly.type
_entity_poly.pdbx_seq_one_letter_code
_entity_poly.pdbx_strand_id
1 'polypeptide(L)'
;MSLRIALLNAAHDGEDNRRNFRRELDADLVEFDVTDRVLPDHFAFDACLVTGSRASVYWDEPWIADLESWVDDAIDEGIPFLGVCFGHQLLAHTLGGTVAPMDDYEIGYRTVEHDGTNPLLAGVDEEFTVFTTHSDHVAELPPGATQFAENDYGVHGFRKGDVFAVQFHPEYDPATAEDVASGKDLP
;
A
#
# COMPACT_ATOMS: atom_id res chain seq x y z
N MET A 1 18.80 -7.90 -16.04
CA MET A 1 17.56 -7.27 -16.57
C MET A 1 16.91 -6.55 -15.40
N SER A 2 16.52 -5.29 -15.60
CA SER A 2 15.73 -4.56 -14.59
C SER A 2 14.32 -5.12 -14.55
N LEU A 3 13.72 -5.25 -13.35
CA LEU A 3 12.32 -5.63 -13.19
C LEU A 3 11.42 -4.54 -13.79
N ARG A 4 10.36 -4.95 -14.48
CA ARG A 4 9.34 -4.06 -15.00
C ARG A 4 8.13 -4.07 -14.07
N ILE A 5 7.89 -2.96 -13.38
CA ILE A 5 6.86 -2.84 -12.34
C ILE A 5 5.79 -1.83 -12.79
N ALA A 6 4.51 -2.22 -12.71
CA ALA A 6 3.42 -1.29 -12.84
C ALA A 6 3.24 -0.53 -11.52
N LEU A 7 3.44 0.78 -11.54
CA LEU A 7 3.17 1.67 -10.42
C LEU A 7 1.75 2.25 -10.58
N LEU A 8 0.80 1.69 -9.84
CA LEU A 8 -0.60 2.11 -9.83
C LEU A 8 -0.76 3.26 -8.82
N ASN A 9 -0.66 4.49 -9.33
CA ASN A 9 -0.68 5.70 -8.51
C ASN A 9 -2.11 6.08 -8.13
N ALA A 10 -2.47 5.90 -6.87
CA ALA A 10 -3.81 6.13 -6.32
C ALA A 10 -3.97 7.52 -5.66
N ALA A 11 -3.02 8.42 -5.84
CA ALA A 11 -3.09 9.80 -5.32
C ALA A 11 -3.41 10.79 -6.45
N HIS A 12 -4.38 11.69 -6.23
CA HIS A 12 -4.77 12.70 -7.23
C HIS A 12 -3.62 13.65 -7.61
N ASP A 13 -2.80 14.08 -6.66
CA ASP A 13 -1.61 14.92 -6.90
C ASP A 13 -0.33 14.10 -6.65
N GLY A 14 -0.22 12.96 -7.33
CA GLY A 14 0.70 11.88 -7.01
C GLY A 14 2.18 12.08 -7.34
N GLU A 15 2.67 13.31 -7.61
CA GLU A 15 4.07 13.50 -7.98
C GLU A 15 5.05 13.12 -6.85
N ASP A 16 4.69 13.39 -5.60
CA ASP A 16 5.51 12.98 -4.44
C ASP A 16 5.58 11.45 -4.31
N ASN A 17 4.45 10.75 -4.51
CA ASN A 17 4.43 9.30 -4.53
C ASN A 17 5.36 8.75 -5.62
N ARG A 18 5.24 9.25 -6.86
CA ARG A 18 6.08 8.83 -7.98
C ARG A 18 7.55 9.07 -7.70
N ARG A 19 7.91 10.29 -7.26
CA ARG A 19 9.29 10.68 -6.92
C ARG A 19 9.87 9.73 -5.86
N ASN A 20 9.11 9.45 -4.80
CA ASN A 20 9.57 8.62 -3.71
C ASN A 20 9.78 7.16 -4.16
N PHE A 21 8.84 6.56 -4.88
CA PHE A 21 9.02 5.21 -5.41
C PHE A 21 10.13 5.10 -6.45
N ARG A 22 10.30 6.11 -7.34
CA ARG A 22 11.43 6.17 -8.29
C ARG A 22 12.78 6.20 -7.58
N ARG A 23 12.86 6.83 -6.40
CA ARG A 23 14.08 6.88 -5.60
C ARG A 23 14.39 5.54 -4.93
N GLU A 24 13.37 4.87 -4.40
CA GLU A 24 13.54 3.66 -3.59
C GLU A 24 13.66 2.37 -4.43
N LEU A 25 13.10 2.35 -5.63
CA LEU A 25 13.05 1.15 -6.46
C LEU A 25 14.00 1.24 -7.64
N ASP A 26 14.98 0.34 -7.68
CA ASP A 26 15.86 0.15 -8.84
C ASP A 26 15.16 -0.78 -9.88
N ALA A 27 14.13 -0.23 -10.53
CA ALA A 27 13.27 -0.96 -11.47
C ALA A 27 12.83 -0.06 -12.63
N ASP A 28 12.37 -0.67 -13.72
CA ASP A 28 11.67 0.02 -14.82
C ASP A 28 10.21 0.23 -14.39
N LEU A 29 9.90 1.44 -13.86
CA LEU A 29 8.57 1.80 -13.40
C LEU A 29 7.72 2.30 -14.55
N VAL A 30 6.60 1.61 -14.81
CA VAL A 30 5.55 2.07 -15.72
C VAL A 30 4.39 2.61 -14.88
N GLU A 31 4.15 3.92 -14.96
CA GLU A 31 3.26 4.63 -14.06
C GLU A 31 1.87 4.82 -14.66
N PHE A 32 0.83 4.59 -13.85
CA PHE A 32 -0.57 4.71 -14.23
C PHE A 32 -1.32 5.57 -13.20
N ASP A 33 -1.99 6.63 -13.66
CA ASP A 33 -2.84 7.48 -12.83
C ASP A 33 -4.23 6.86 -12.70
N VAL A 34 -4.38 5.97 -11.73
CA VAL A 34 -5.62 5.19 -11.59
C VAL A 34 -6.81 6.04 -11.14
N THR A 35 -6.56 7.17 -10.48
CA THR A 35 -7.61 8.15 -10.14
C THR A 35 -8.25 8.79 -11.37
N ASP A 36 -7.52 8.86 -12.48
CA ASP A 36 -8.03 9.28 -13.80
C ASP A 36 -8.58 8.11 -14.63
N ARG A 37 -8.72 6.95 -14.00
CA ARG A 37 -9.15 5.69 -14.60
C ARG A 37 -8.22 5.18 -15.71
N VAL A 38 -6.92 5.51 -15.59
CA VAL A 38 -5.87 5.01 -16.48
C VAL A 38 -5.26 3.76 -15.85
N LEU A 39 -5.56 2.63 -16.43
CA LEU A 39 -5.07 1.30 -16.01
C LEU A 39 -4.30 0.64 -17.16
N PRO A 40 -3.39 -0.32 -16.85
CA PRO A 40 -2.74 -1.09 -17.88
C PRO A 40 -3.78 -1.88 -18.72
N ASP A 41 -3.53 -1.99 -20.02
CA ASP A 41 -4.34 -2.79 -20.95
C ASP A 41 -3.82 -4.23 -21.11
N HIS A 42 -2.79 -4.59 -20.35
CA HIS A 42 -2.16 -5.93 -20.34
C HIS A 42 -1.58 -6.23 -18.95
N PHE A 43 -1.18 -7.49 -18.76
CA PHE A 43 -0.57 -7.99 -17.51
C PHE A 43 0.93 -8.33 -17.66
N ALA A 44 1.64 -7.75 -18.63
CA ALA A 44 3.05 -8.05 -18.90
C ALA A 44 3.99 -7.24 -17.98
N PHE A 45 3.89 -7.46 -16.68
CA PHE A 45 4.74 -6.88 -15.63
C PHE A 45 5.33 -7.98 -14.76
N ASP A 46 6.52 -7.74 -14.21
CA ASP A 46 7.14 -8.65 -13.24
C ASP A 46 6.52 -8.52 -11.85
N ALA A 47 5.97 -7.35 -11.54
CA ALA A 47 5.21 -7.07 -10.32
C ALA A 47 4.36 -5.81 -10.49
N CYS A 48 3.42 -5.60 -9.56
CA CYS A 48 2.63 -4.38 -9.44
C CYS A 48 2.76 -3.78 -8.04
N LEU A 49 2.69 -2.44 -7.96
CA LEU A 49 2.67 -1.70 -6.72
C LEU A 49 1.47 -0.74 -6.71
N VAL A 50 0.67 -0.78 -5.64
CA VAL A 50 -0.43 0.16 -5.40
C VAL A 50 0.00 1.13 -4.31
N THR A 51 -0.03 2.43 -4.62
CA THR A 51 0.44 3.49 -3.73
C THR A 51 -0.58 3.86 -2.66
N GLY A 52 -0.17 4.76 -1.75
CA GLY A 52 -1.07 5.45 -0.83
C GLY A 52 -2.03 6.40 -1.53
N SER A 53 -3.13 6.71 -0.85
CA SER A 53 -4.16 7.66 -1.25
C SER A 53 -4.80 8.29 -0.02
N ARG A 54 -5.49 9.43 -0.21
CA ARG A 54 -6.38 10.00 0.81
C ARG A 54 -7.79 9.44 0.77
N ALA A 55 -8.11 8.63 -0.26
CA ALA A 55 -9.39 7.96 -0.40
C ALA A 55 -9.51 6.77 0.56
N SER A 56 -10.75 6.42 0.89
CA SER A 56 -11.08 5.14 1.54
C SER A 56 -11.55 4.14 0.51
N VAL A 57 -11.09 2.89 0.62
CA VAL A 57 -11.39 1.83 -0.37
C VAL A 57 -12.88 1.53 -0.51
N TYR A 58 -13.68 1.85 0.51
CA TYR A 58 -15.14 1.66 0.52
C TYR A 58 -15.92 2.88 0.01
N TRP A 59 -15.24 3.92 -0.54
CA TRP A 59 -15.94 5.03 -1.19
C TRP A 59 -16.54 4.59 -2.53
N ASP A 60 -17.70 5.14 -2.86
CA ASP A 60 -18.38 4.89 -4.14
C ASP A 60 -17.76 5.76 -5.26
N GLU A 61 -16.51 5.46 -5.58
CA GLU A 61 -15.72 6.13 -6.62
C GLU A 61 -15.44 5.17 -7.77
N PRO A 62 -15.80 5.51 -9.02
CA PRO A 62 -15.63 4.61 -10.16
C PRO A 62 -14.20 4.12 -10.36
N TRP A 63 -13.20 4.96 -10.08
CA TRP A 63 -11.80 4.58 -10.24
C TRP A 63 -11.34 3.50 -9.25
N ILE A 64 -11.94 3.48 -8.04
CA ILE A 64 -11.64 2.43 -7.03
C ILE A 64 -12.18 1.09 -7.52
N ALA A 65 -13.43 1.06 -8.00
CA ALA A 65 -14.03 -0.17 -8.53
C ALA A 65 -13.26 -0.69 -9.75
N ASP A 66 -12.83 0.18 -10.67
CA ASP A 66 -12.02 -0.20 -11.82
C ASP A 66 -10.66 -0.76 -11.38
N LEU A 67 -10.02 -0.11 -10.40
CA LEU A 67 -8.73 -0.56 -9.86
C LEU A 67 -8.85 -1.93 -9.18
N GLU A 68 -9.87 -2.14 -8.34
CA GLU A 68 -10.12 -3.44 -7.69
C GLU A 68 -10.33 -4.56 -8.71
N SER A 69 -11.13 -4.31 -9.74
CA SER A 69 -11.37 -5.29 -10.80
C SER A 69 -10.09 -5.64 -11.55
N TRP A 70 -9.27 -4.65 -11.90
CA TRP A 70 -8.01 -4.88 -12.59
C TRP A 70 -7.00 -5.63 -11.70
N VAL A 71 -6.93 -5.27 -10.41
CA VAL A 71 -6.04 -5.91 -9.43
C VAL A 71 -6.42 -7.38 -9.22
N ASP A 72 -7.72 -7.67 -9.10
CA ASP A 72 -8.23 -9.05 -8.95
C ASP A 72 -7.82 -9.92 -10.14
N ASP A 73 -8.07 -9.42 -11.36
CA ASP A 73 -7.65 -10.09 -12.60
C ASP A 73 -6.13 -10.30 -12.66
N ALA A 74 -5.34 -9.30 -12.28
CA ALA A 74 -3.87 -9.38 -12.29
C ALA A 74 -3.33 -10.39 -11.27
N ILE A 75 -3.96 -10.50 -10.09
CA ILE A 75 -3.63 -11.51 -9.08
C ILE A 75 -3.95 -12.91 -9.61
N ASP A 76 -5.08 -13.08 -10.28
CA ASP A 76 -5.48 -14.35 -10.91
C ASP A 76 -4.50 -14.77 -12.03
N GLU A 77 -3.90 -13.82 -12.74
CA GLU A 77 -2.80 -14.06 -13.71
C GLU A 77 -1.46 -14.37 -13.03
N GLY A 78 -1.39 -14.32 -11.68
CA GLY A 78 -0.20 -14.67 -10.91
C GLY A 78 0.84 -13.56 -10.78
N ILE A 79 0.45 -12.29 -11.00
CA ILE A 79 1.37 -11.16 -10.85
C ILE A 79 1.56 -10.85 -9.36
N PRO A 80 2.82 -10.75 -8.87
CA PRO A 80 3.10 -10.32 -7.52
C PRO A 80 2.69 -8.87 -7.26
N PHE A 81 2.21 -8.59 -6.04
CA PHE A 81 1.80 -7.26 -5.61
C PHE A 81 2.49 -6.79 -4.35
N LEU A 82 2.76 -5.48 -4.29
CA LEU A 82 3.01 -4.74 -3.07
C LEU A 82 1.99 -3.62 -2.94
N GLY A 83 1.25 -3.59 -1.83
CA GLY A 83 0.35 -2.49 -1.48
C GLY A 83 0.91 -1.67 -0.32
N VAL A 84 0.87 -0.34 -0.44
CA VAL A 84 1.34 0.60 0.57
C VAL A 84 0.19 1.50 1.02
N CYS A 85 -0.10 1.57 2.31
CA CYS A 85 -1.14 2.39 2.93
C CYS A 85 -2.54 2.13 2.32
N PHE A 86 -3.07 3.02 1.47
CA PHE A 86 -4.30 2.73 0.72
C PHE A 86 -4.18 1.43 -0.08
N GLY A 87 -3.02 1.17 -0.70
CA GLY A 87 -2.77 -0.08 -1.43
C GLY A 87 -2.83 -1.33 -0.54
N HIS A 88 -2.38 -1.24 0.72
CA HIS A 88 -2.55 -2.30 1.72
C HIS A 88 -4.04 -2.59 1.98
N GLN A 89 -4.82 -1.55 2.16
CA GLN A 89 -6.27 -1.65 2.39
C GLN A 89 -7.01 -2.14 1.14
N LEU A 90 -6.64 -1.64 -0.05
CA LEU A 90 -7.22 -2.08 -1.32
C LEU A 90 -7.00 -3.58 -1.56
N LEU A 91 -5.78 -4.08 -1.36
CA LEU A 91 -5.46 -5.49 -1.51
C LEU A 91 -6.23 -6.35 -0.49
N ALA A 92 -6.35 -5.88 0.76
CA ALA A 92 -7.17 -6.57 1.76
C ALA A 92 -8.63 -6.66 1.33
N HIS A 93 -9.21 -5.55 0.87
CA HIS A 93 -10.61 -5.48 0.43
C HIS A 93 -10.87 -6.35 -0.80
N THR A 94 -10.02 -6.25 -1.83
CA THR A 94 -10.09 -7.04 -3.07
C THR A 94 -10.03 -8.55 -2.77
N LEU A 95 -9.20 -8.96 -1.82
CA LEU A 95 -9.01 -10.38 -1.46
C LEU A 95 -10.04 -10.91 -0.44
N GLY A 96 -11.05 -10.13 -0.08
CA GLY A 96 -12.16 -10.54 0.79
C GLY A 96 -11.99 -10.22 2.27
N GLY A 97 -11.04 -9.35 2.62
CA GLY A 97 -10.91 -8.77 3.95
C GLY A 97 -11.87 -7.61 4.19
N THR A 98 -11.85 -7.06 5.40
CA THR A 98 -12.68 -5.92 5.79
C THR A 98 -11.80 -4.73 6.14
N VAL A 99 -12.08 -3.58 5.54
CA VAL A 99 -11.47 -2.29 5.89
C VAL A 99 -12.52 -1.41 6.56
N ALA A 100 -12.16 -0.77 7.65
CA ALA A 100 -13.06 0.06 8.45
C ALA A 100 -12.36 1.33 8.94
N PRO A 101 -13.12 2.41 9.22
CA PRO A 101 -12.56 3.59 9.85
C PRO A 101 -12.08 3.28 11.27
N MET A 102 -11.01 3.95 11.69
CA MET A 102 -10.51 3.91 13.06
C MET A 102 -11.19 4.96 13.93
N ASP A 103 -11.25 4.71 15.23
CA ASP A 103 -11.70 5.73 16.19
C ASP A 103 -10.70 6.88 16.34
N ASP A 104 -9.41 6.57 16.14
CA ASP A 104 -8.28 7.50 16.18
C ASP A 104 -7.58 7.58 14.83
N TYR A 105 -6.82 8.65 14.63
CA TYR A 105 -5.96 8.85 13.48
C TYR A 105 -4.50 8.49 13.84
N GLU A 106 -3.90 7.54 13.11
CA GLU A 106 -2.48 7.25 13.28
C GLU A 106 -1.65 8.11 12.33
N ILE A 107 -0.75 8.92 12.89
CA ILE A 107 0.18 9.75 12.11
C ILE A 107 1.51 9.92 12.83
N GLY A 108 2.59 9.96 12.07
CA GLY A 108 3.95 10.22 12.52
C GLY A 108 4.82 8.98 12.52
N TYR A 109 5.99 9.11 13.12
CA TYR A 109 6.89 7.98 13.30
C TYR A 109 6.39 7.08 14.42
N ARG A 110 6.23 5.80 14.09
CA ARG A 110 5.70 4.76 14.97
C ARG A 110 6.59 3.53 14.95
N THR A 111 6.66 2.85 16.07
CA THR A 111 7.27 1.53 16.15
C THR A 111 6.28 0.49 15.64
N VAL A 112 6.76 -0.38 14.78
CA VAL A 112 6.05 -1.55 14.26
C VAL A 112 6.87 -2.77 14.63
N GLU A 113 6.19 -3.83 15.05
CA GLU A 113 6.79 -5.14 15.34
C GLU A 113 6.49 -6.11 14.22
N HIS A 114 7.46 -6.97 13.86
CA HIS A 114 7.24 -8.06 12.92
C HIS A 114 7.75 -9.41 13.48
N ASP A 115 7.19 -10.49 12.97
CA ASP A 115 7.43 -11.85 13.48
C ASP A 115 8.73 -12.50 12.95
N GLY A 116 9.51 -11.78 12.14
CA GLY A 116 10.76 -12.28 11.55
C GLY A 116 10.58 -13.33 10.45
N THR A 117 9.37 -13.69 10.09
CA THR A 117 9.11 -14.79 9.13
C THR A 117 8.96 -14.33 7.69
N ASN A 118 8.64 -13.05 7.46
CA ASN A 118 8.34 -12.54 6.13
C ASN A 118 9.60 -12.09 5.39
N PRO A 119 9.85 -12.58 4.16
CA PRO A 119 11.04 -12.20 3.38
C PRO A 119 11.08 -10.71 3.00
N LEU A 120 9.95 -10.01 2.97
CA LEU A 120 9.89 -8.58 2.69
C LEU A 120 10.66 -7.75 3.74
N LEU A 121 10.66 -8.20 5.00
CA LEU A 121 11.36 -7.54 6.11
C LEU A 121 12.65 -8.26 6.53
N ALA A 122 13.21 -9.09 5.65
CA ALA A 122 14.47 -9.78 5.93
C ALA A 122 15.61 -8.79 6.19
N GLY A 123 16.25 -8.91 7.35
CA GLY A 123 17.34 -8.01 7.77
C GLY A 123 16.89 -6.72 8.45
N VAL A 124 15.59 -6.50 8.59
CA VAL A 124 15.02 -5.45 9.44
C VAL A 124 14.93 -6.00 10.88
N ASP A 125 15.22 -5.15 11.87
CA ASP A 125 15.06 -5.51 13.29
C ASP A 125 13.59 -5.84 13.59
N GLU A 126 13.33 -6.75 14.56
CA GLU A 126 11.97 -7.15 14.94
C GLU A 126 11.08 -5.98 15.33
N GLU A 127 11.67 -4.95 15.95
CA GLU A 127 11.05 -3.64 16.19
C GLU A 127 11.75 -2.60 15.32
N PHE A 128 10.98 -1.88 14.51
CA PHE A 128 11.52 -0.84 13.63
C PHE A 128 10.60 0.38 13.57
N THR A 129 11.19 1.54 13.28
CA THR A 129 10.45 2.80 13.21
C THR A 129 10.16 3.17 11.78
N VAL A 130 8.89 3.47 11.50
CA VAL A 130 8.39 3.88 10.19
C VAL A 130 7.48 5.09 10.31
N PHE A 131 7.29 5.81 9.19
CA PHE A 131 6.26 6.83 9.11
C PHE A 131 4.93 6.20 8.71
N THR A 132 3.86 6.60 9.41
CA THR A 132 2.50 6.17 9.13
C THR A 132 1.56 7.37 9.06
N THR A 133 0.49 7.27 8.28
CA THR A 133 -0.55 8.29 8.17
C THR A 133 -1.83 7.67 7.60
N HIS A 134 -2.76 7.27 8.47
CA HIS A 134 -4.02 6.66 8.05
C HIS A 134 -5.13 6.81 9.09
N SER A 135 -6.37 6.81 8.62
CA SER A 135 -7.61 6.84 9.42
C SER A 135 -8.48 5.60 9.23
N ASP A 136 -8.10 4.74 8.31
CA ASP A 136 -8.73 3.44 8.08
C ASP A 136 -7.73 2.33 8.38
N HIS A 137 -8.23 1.15 8.71
CA HIS A 137 -7.41 -0.03 8.98
C HIS A 137 -8.03 -1.31 8.41
N VAL A 138 -7.21 -2.32 8.25
CA VAL A 138 -7.69 -3.68 7.95
C VAL A 138 -8.24 -4.27 9.24
N ALA A 139 -9.57 -4.27 9.38
CA ALA A 139 -10.26 -4.79 10.56
C ALA A 139 -10.31 -6.32 10.58
N GLU A 140 -10.43 -6.94 9.39
CA GLU A 140 -10.37 -8.39 9.20
C GLU A 140 -9.48 -8.72 8.01
N LEU A 141 -8.53 -9.60 8.23
CA LEU A 141 -7.65 -10.09 7.16
C LEU A 141 -8.42 -10.87 6.10
N PRO A 142 -7.96 -10.82 4.83
CA PRO A 142 -8.51 -11.72 3.81
C PRO A 142 -8.40 -13.19 4.22
N PRO A 143 -9.37 -14.03 3.83
CA PRO A 143 -9.28 -15.48 4.06
C PRO A 143 -7.96 -16.04 3.49
N GLY A 144 -7.22 -16.79 4.32
CA GLY A 144 -5.94 -17.38 3.95
C GLY A 144 -4.74 -16.43 3.98
N ALA A 145 -4.93 -15.17 4.36
CA ALA A 145 -3.82 -14.24 4.59
C ALA A 145 -3.14 -14.48 5.94
N THR A 146 -1.85 -14.17 6.00
CA THR A 146 -1.03 -14.22 7.22
C THR A 146 -0.55 -12.83 7.57
N GLN A 147 -0.83 -12.38 8.80
CA GLN A 147 -0.26 -11.16 9.35
C GLN A 147 1.22 -11.39 9.67
N PHE A 148 2.08 -10.43 9.36
CA PHE A 148 3.50 -10.50 9.71
C PHE A 148 4.01 -9.25 10.45
N ALA A 149 3.24 -8.16 10.49
CA ALA A 149 3.61 -6.93 11.20
C ALA A 149 2.39 -6.26 11.82
N GLU A 150 2.58 -5.64 12.98
CA GLU A 150 1.53 -4.95 13.73
C GLU A 150 2.09 -3.85 14.64
N ASN A 151 1.19 -3.00 15.14
CA ASN A 151 1.40 -2.13 16.28
C ASN A 151 0.08 -1.97 17.07
N ASP A 152 0.03 -1.04 18.02
CA ASP A 152 -1.17 -0.79 18.86
C ASP A 152 -2.40 -0.33 18.04
N TYR A 153 -2.22 0.14 16.80
CA TYR A 153 -3.31 0.56 15.89
C TYR A 153 -3.82 -0.57 14.99
N GLY A 154 -3.17 -1.74 14.99
CA GLY A 154 -3.62 -2.93 14.29
C GLY A 154 -2.62 -3.51 13.29
N VAL A 155 -3.14 -4.10 12.22
CA VAL A 155 -2.35 -4.79 11.19
C VAL A 155 -1.52 -3.79 10.39
N HIS A 156 -0.21 -3.95 10.41
CA HIS A 156 0.74 -3.16 9.63
C HIS A 156 1.39 -3.93 8.47
N GLY A 157 1.19 -5.23 8.39
CA GLY A 157 1.64 -6.06 7.29
C GLY A 157 0.92 -7.39 7.21
N PHE A 158 0.50 -7.76 5.99
CA PHE A 158 0.00 -9.10 5.70
C PHE A 158 0.50 -9.62 4.37
N ARG A 159 0.44 -10.93 4.23
CA ARG A 159 0.76 -11.65 2.99
C ARG A 159 -0.33 -12.66 2.66
N LYS A 160 -0.66 -12.77 1.36
CA LYS A 160 -1.44 -13.87 0.82
C LYS A 160 -0.83 -14.30 -0.52
N GLY A 161 -0.22 -15.48 -0.58
CA GLY A 161 0.52 -15.91 -1.76
C GLY A 161 1.68 -14.94 -2.08
N ASP A 162 1.68 -14.39 -3.27
CA ASP A 162 2.64 -13.38 -3.75
C ASP A 162 2.11 -11.94 -3.62
N VAL A 163 1.05 -11.75 -2.86
CA VAL A 163 0.53 -10.44 -2.50
C VAL A 163 1.06 -10.05 -1.12
N PHE A 164 1.80 -8.95 -1.07
CA PHE A 164 2.36 -8.34 0.14
C PHE A 164 1.74 -6.97 0.34
N ALA A 165 1.47 -6.61 1.57
CA ALA A 165 0.89 -5.32 1.88
C ALA A 165 1.39 -4.77 3.21
N VAL A 166 1.70 -3.47 3.24
CA VAL A 166 2.16 -2.75 4.44
C VAL A 166 1.35 -1.47 4.63
N GLN A 167 0.97 -1.17 5.87
CA GLN A 167 0.19 0.03 6.20
C GLN A 167 1.06 1.28 6.29
N PHE A 168 2.31 1.15 6.67
CA PHE A 168 3.28 2.24 6.77
C PHE A 168 3.85 2.65 5.40
N HIS A 169 4.53 3.78 5.38
CA HIS A 169 5.16 4.37 4.19
C HIS A 169 6.68 4.15 4.18
N PRO A 170 7.19 3.07 3.58
CA PRO A 170 8.64 2.83 3.48
C PRO A 170 9.33 3.77 2.50
N GLU A 171 8.56 4.41 1.60
CA GLU A 171 9.04 5.31 0.56
C GLU A 171 9.21 6.75 1.02
N TYR A 172 8.68 7.14 2.20
CA TYR A 172 8.76 8.52 2.66
C TYR A 172 10.15 8.87 3.16
N ASP A 173 10.70 9.97 2.66
CA ASP A 173 11.83 10.65 3.26
C ASP A 173 11.35 11.64 4.35
N PRO A 174 12.27 12.17 5.19
CA PRO A 174 11.89 13.13 6.23
C PRO A 174 11.15 14.37 5.71
N ALA A 175 11.48 14.85 4.50
CA ALA A 175 10.82 16.01 3.91
C ALA A 175 9.36 15.70 3.56
N THR A 176 9.09 14.56 2.91
CA THR A 176 7.72 14.10 2.62
C THR A 176 6.93 13.87 3.90
N ALA A 177 7.54 13.26 4.91
CA ALA A 177 6.92 13.03 6.20
C ALA A 177 6.52 14.34 6.91
N GLU A 178 7.39 15.36 6.89
CA GLU A 178 7.13 16.67 7.45
C GLU A 178 5.99 17.39 6.70
N ASP A 179 6.02 17.38 5.37
CA ASP A 179 4.99 18.00 4.53
C ASP A 179 3.61 17.36 4.78
N VAL A 180 3.56 16.03 4.87
CA VAL A 180 2.32 15.31 5.16
C VAL A 180 1.82 15.59 6.56
N ALA A 181 2.71 15.61 7.57
CA ALA A 181 2.34 15.87 8.96
C ALA A 181 1.85 17.31 9.16
N SER A 182 2.50 18.30 8.53
CA SER A 182 2.13 19.72 8.65
C SER A 182 0.91 20.11 7.83
N GLY A 183 0.61 19.37 6.75
CA GLY A 183 -0.56 19.59 5.89
C GLY A 183 -1.86 18.98 6.41
N LYS A 184 -1.83 18.27 7.54
CA LYS A 184 -3.01 17.66 8.17
C LYS A 184 -3.52 18.56 9.28
N ASP A 185 -4.75 19.09 9.11
CA ASP A 185 -5.52 19.64 10.21
C ASP A 185 -5.94 18.47 11.13
N LEU A 186 -5.08 18.15 12.08
CA LEU A 186 -5.42 17.18 13.12
C LEU A 186 -6.33 17.85 14.16
N PRO A 187 -7.39 17.18 14.63
CA PRO A 187 -8.25 17.70 15.68
C PRO A 187 -7.51 17.87 17.01
#